data_46d7d1aca257fa428ad21cffdbf76732
#
_entry.id   46d7d1aca257fa428ad21cffdbf76732
#
_cell.length_a   1.000
_cell.length_b   1.000
_cell.length_c   1.000
_cell.angle_alpha   90.00
_cell.angle_beta   90.00
_cell.angle_gamma   90.00
#
_symmetry.space_group_name_H-M   'P 1'
#
loop_
_entity.id
_entity.type
_entity.pdbx_description
1 polymer ?
#
loop_
_entity_poly.entity_id
_entity_poly.type
_entity_poly.pdbx_seq_one_letter_code
_entity_poly.pdbx_strand_id
1 'polypeptide(L)'
;LYFEVMADADLITKLQPRFPQVWVFHAHNMAYNISVMTHTIEERWEWVNEGIRLLREKALRANPDDLVLHKELAFFFMHKLNGNSDDAHLFYKRKFAERWHNLLSEPPVSWQDRTAWMKEIADAPRTTRDAIVINPKVKELLSTLETDFTEFIGSDKTLSPELLLNQISQLETILNYSM
;
A
#
# COMPACT_ATOMS: atom_id res chain seq x y z
N LEU A 1 7.19 8.94 24.98
CA LEU A 1 5.92 9.63 24.70
C LEU A 1 5.33 9.28 23.34
N TYR A 2 6.06 9.47 22.20
CA TYR A 2 5.49 9.19 20.86
C TYR A 2 5.18 7.71 20.63
N PHE A 3 6.05 6.81 21.04
CA PHE A 3 5.82 5.37 20.93
C PHE A 3 4.64 4.90 21.79
N GLU A 4 4.42 5.49 22.93
CA GLU A 4 3.26 5.22 23.79
C GLU A 4 1.96 5.65 23.08
N VAL A 5 1.92 6.88 22.54
CA VAL A 5 0.77 7.40 21.77
C VAL A 5 0.50 6.51 20.53
N MET A 6 1.54 6.00 19.88
CA MET A 6 1.39 5.08 18.76
C MET A 6 0.81 3.74 19.20
N ALA A 7 1.29 3.19 20.32
CA ALA A 7 0.76 1.94 20.87
C ALA A 7 -0.71 2.09 21.30
N ASP A 8 -1.06 3.20 21.93
CA ASP A 8 -2.43 3.50 22.33
C ASP A 8 -3.34 3.67 21.10
N ALA A 9 -2.88 4.39 20.06
CA ALA A 9 -3.62 4.56 18.83
C ALA A 9 -3.84 3.21 18.11
N ASP A 10 -2.83 2.35 18.03
CA ASP A 10 -2.95 1.00 17.46
C ASP A 10 -3.95 0.14 18.27
N LEU A 11 -3.88 0.21 19.59
CA LEU A 11 -4.83 -0.49 20.46
C LEU A 11 -6.27 -0.01 20.23
N ILE A 12 -6.47 1.32 20.16
CA ILE A 12 -7.82 1.89 19.94
C ILE A 12 -8.34 1.48 18.57
N THR A 13 -7.52 1.48 17.51
CA THR A 13 -7.94 1.05 16.18
C THR A 13 -8.36 -0.43 16.15
N LYS A 14 -7.75 -1.27 16.99
CA LYS A 14 -8.15 -2.69 17.16
C LYS A 14 -9.44 -2.84 17.94
N LEU A 15 -9.64 -2.05 18.99
CA LEU A 15 -10.83 -2.10 19.84
C LEU A 15 -12.04 -1.41 19.18
N GLN A 16 -11.80 -0.35 18.42
CA GLN A 16 -12.83 0.49 17.78
C GLN A 16 -12.55 0.66 16.28
N PRO A 17 -12.51 -0.42 15.48
CA PRO A 17 -12.11 -0.35 14.07
C PRO A 17 -13.07 0.46 13.21
N ARG A 18 -14.31 0.68 13.67
CA ARG A 18 -15.33 1.49 13.00
C ARG A 18 -15.35 2.96 13.41
N PHE A 19 -14.31 3.43 14.10
CA PHE A 19 -14.19 4.83 14.49
C PHE A 19 -13.13 5.55 13.62
N PRO A 20 -13.53 6.20 12.51
CA PRO A 20 -12.63 6.75 11.50
C PRO A 20 -11.59 7.73 12.02
N GLN A 21 -11.99 8.57 13.00
CA GLN A 21 -11.14 9.63 13.53
C GLN A 21 -9.86 9.11 14.19
N VAL A 22 -9.90 7.92 14.78
CA VAL A 22 -8.70 7.31 15.36
C VAL A 22 -7.71 6.91 14.30
N TRP A 23 -8.19 6.37 13.17
CA TRP A 23 -7.35 6.03 12.03
C TRP A 23 -6.69 7.27 11.44
N VAL A 24 -7.48 8.35 11.25
CA VAL A 24 -6.96 9.63 10.77
C VAL A 24 -5.90 10.17 11.72
N PHE A 25 -6.18 10.22 13.01
CA PHE A 25 -5.23 10.70 14.03
C PHE A 25 -3.93 9.89 14.01
N HIS A 26 -4.03 8.56 13.94
CA HIS A 26 -2.87 7.67 13.91
C HIS A 26 -2.03 7.88 12.64
N ALA A 27 -2.67 7.94 11.47
CA ALA A 27 -2.00 8.20 10.21
C ALA A 27 -1.31 9.57 10.18
N HIS A 28 -1.97 10.61 10.71
CA HIS A 28 -1.39 11.95 10.84
C HIS A 28 -0.17 11.97 11.75
N ASN A 29 -0.21 11.29 12.88
CA ASN A 29 0.97 11.19 13.75
C ASN A 29 2.16 10.59 13.02
N MET A 30 1.96 9.53 12.26
CA MET A 30 3.02 8.94 11.45
C MET A 30 3.56 9.92 10.40
N ALA A 31 2.68 10.43 9.55
CA ALA A 31 3.08 11.15 8.34
C ALA A 31 3.48 12.61 8.58
N TYR A 32 3.06 13.23 9.67
CA TYR A 32 3.28 14.66 9.93
C TYR A 32 4.05 14.97 11.22
N ASN A 33 3.91 14.15 12.26
CA ASN A 33 4.59 14.39 13.53
C ASN A 33 5.88 13.59 13.63
N ILE A 34 5.82 12.26 13.47
CA ILE A 34 6.98 11.39 13.61
C ILE A 34 7.93 11.54 12.42
N SER A 35 7.39 11.59 11.20
CA SER A 35 8.18 11.70 9.97
C SER A 35 9.14 12.89 9.99
N VAL A 36 8.71 14.05 10.48
CA VAL A 36 9.56 15.27 10.53
C VAL A 36 10.57 15.26 11.68
N MET A 37 10.49 14.30 12.59
CA MET A 37 11.44 14.12 13.69
C MET A 37 12.55 13.12 13.36
N THR A 38 12.44 12.42 12.25
CA THR A 38 13.46 11.46 11.81
C THR A 38 14.69 12.17 11.24
N HIS A 39 15.83 11.49 11.30
CA HIS A 39 17.11 12.08 10.91
C HIS A 39 17.42 11.92 9.43
N THR A 40 16.82 10.94 8.76
CA THR A 40 17.07 10.66 7.35
C THR A 40 15.80 10.82 6.51
N ILE A 41 15.98 11.11 5.22
CA ILE A 41 14.87 11.23 4.27
C ILE A 41 14.18 9.87 4.06
N GLU A 42 14.95 8.79 4.11
CA GLU A 42 14.47 7.42 4.00
C GLU A 42 13.52 7.07 5.15
N GLU A 43 13.94 7.30 6.40
CA GLU A 43 13.09 7.08 7.57
C GLU A 43 11.82 7.94 7.51
N ARG A 44 11.96 9.19 7.06
CA ARG A 44 10.82 10.10 6.87
C ARG A 44 9.82 9.52 5.88
N TRP A 45 10.29 9.00 4.74
CA TRP A 45 9.46 8.33 3.76
C TRP A 45 8.75 7.10 4.34
N GLU A 46 9.43 6.28 5.11
CA GLU A 46 8.84 5.09 5.73
C GLU A 46 7.64 5.48 6.60
N TRP A 47 7.76 6.51 7.42
CA TRP A 47 6.65 6.99 8.25
C TRP A 47 5.50 7.58 7.43
N VAL A 48 5.78 8.35 6.39
CA VAL A 48 4.76 8.87 5.48
C VAL A 48 4.03 7.74 4.75
N ASN A 49 4.78 6.78 4.23
CA ASN A 49 4.24 5.62 3.53
C ASN A 49 3.42 4.72 4.46
N GLU A 50 3.85 4.54 5.70
CA GLU A 50 3.12 3.77 6.70
C GLU A 50 1.79 4.44 7.07
N GLY A 51 1.74 5.76 7.18
CA GLY A 51 0.50 6.52 7.36
C GLY A 51 -0.48 6.32 6.19
N ILE A 52 0.01 6.38 4.95
CA ILE A 52 -0.79 6.09 3.75
C ILE A 52 -1.28 4.64 3.77
N ARG A 53 -0.40 3.70 4.09
CA ARG A 53 -0.73 2.27 4.17
C ARG A 53 -1.79 1.99 5.22
N LEU A 54 -1.67 2.61 6.39
CA LEU A 54 -2.64 2.47 7.47
C LEU A 54 -4.05 2.87 7.03
N LEU A 55 -4.17 4.02 6.36
CA LEU A 55 -5.46 4.49 5.83
C LEU A 55 -5.99 3.56 4.74
N ARG A 56 -5.15 3.22 3.76
CA ARG A 56 -5.56 2.44 2.60
C ARG A 56 -5.89 0.98 2.94
N GLU A 57 -5.04 0.31 3.72
CA GLU A 57 -5.10 -1.14 3.89
C GLU A 57 -5.87 -1.57 5.13
N LYS A 58 -5.91 -0.74 6.18
CA LYS A 58 -6.59 -1.08 7.42
C LYS A 58 -7.86 -0.25 7.63
N ALA A 59 -7.75 1.08 7.62
CA ALA A 59 -8.87 1.95 7.92
C ALA A 59 -10.02 1.82 6.91
N LEU A 60 -9.73 1.93 5.61
CA LEU A 60 -10.71 1.77 4.55
C LEU A 60 -11.24 0.34 4.42
N ARG A 61 -10.44 -0.67 4.79
CA ARG A 61 -10.94 -2.04 4.85
C ARG A 61 -11.98 -2.23 5.96
N ALA A 62 -11.79 -1.57 7.10
CA ALA A 62 -12.75 -1.60 8.20
C ALA A 62 -13.97 -0.70 7.96
N ASN A 63 -13.80 0.38 7.17
CA ASN A 63 -14.82 1.41 6.90
C ASN A 63 -14.80 1.80 5.42
N PRO A 64 -15.22 0.92 4.50
CA PRO A 64 -15.04 1.12 3.05
C PRO A 64 -15.79 2.32 2.48
N ASP A 65 -16.93 2.68 3.07
CA ASP A 65 -17.80 3.76 2.59
C ASP A 65 -17.60 5.09 3.36
N ASP A 66 -16.59 5.14 4.24
CA ASP A 66 -16.36 6.34 5.07
C ASP A 66 -15.67 7.45 4.27
N LEU A 67 -16.39 8.56 4.05
CA LEU A 67 -15.90 9.69 3.27
C LEU A 67 -14.74 10.44 3.95
N VAL A 68 -14.66 10.42 5.28
CA VAL A 68 -13.57 11.09 6.01
C VAL A 68 -12.25 10.38 5.72
N LEU A 69 -12.23 9.05 5.74
CA LEU A 69 -11.04 8.25 5.43
C LEU A 69 -10.61 8.40 3.98
N HIS A 70 -11.55 8.38 3.03
CA HIS A 70 -11.23 8.61 1.62
C HIS A 70 -10.67 10.01 1.36
N LYS A 71 -11.28 11.03 1.98
CA LYS A 71 -10.80 12.41 1.91
C LYS A 71 -9.40 12.54 2.50
N GLU A 72 -9.15 11.90 3.64
CA GLU A 72 -7.88 11.96 4.32
C GLU A 72 -6.77 11.29 3.51
N LEU A 73 -7.04 10.13 2.94
CA LEU A 73 -6.11 9.47 2.04
C LEU A 73 -5.79 10.34 0.80
N ALA A 74 -6.81 10.95 0.20
CA ALA A 74 -6.63 11.89 -0.90
C ALA A 74 -5.78 13.11 -0.49
N PHE A 75 -6.02 13.63 0.71
CA PHE A 75 -5.23 14.73 1.28
C PHE A 75 -3.74 14.36 1.42
N PHE A 76 -3.42 13.15 1.89
CA PHE A 76 -2.04 12.69 1.99
C PHE A 76 -1.36 12.65 0.62
N PHE A 77 -2.04 12.14 -0.40
CA PHE A 77 -1.51 12.14 -1.77
C PHE A 77 -1.30 13.55 -2.30
N MET A 78 -2.26 14.45 -2.08
CA MET A 78 -2.15 15.82 -2.56
C MET A 78 -1.08 16.62 -1.81
N HIS A 79 -0.99 16.46 -0.50
CA HIS A 79 -0.14 17.29 0.34
C HIS A 79 1.30 16.75 0.43
N LYS A 80 1.47 15.45 0.66
CA LYS A 80 2.81 14.84 0.82
C LYS A 80 3.45 14.45 -0.50
N LEU A 81 2.68 13.86 -1.42
CA LEU A 81 3.24 13.36 -2.68
C LEU A 81 3.18 14.38 -3.80
N ASN A 82 2.04 15.04 -4.03
CA ASN A 82 1.92 16.03 -5.11
C ASN A 82 2.44 17.42 -4.70
N GLY A 83 2.31 17.78 -3.44
CA GLY A 83 2.74 19.08 -2.91
C GLY A 83 4.26 19.29 -2.96
N ASN A 84 4.67 20.48 -2.53
CA ASN A 84 6.07 20.90 -2.37
C ASN A 84 6.32 21.52 -0.98
N SER A 85 5.40 21.33 -0.05
CA SER A 85 5.47 21.87 1.30
C SER A 85 6.45 21.10 2.22
N ASP A 86 6.78 19.86 1.86
CA ASP A 86 7.77 19.04 2.54
C ASP A 86 9.08 19.06 1.76
N ASP A 87 10.20 19.32 2.40
CA ASP A 87 11.52 19.38 1.77
C ASP A 87 11.96 18.04 1.15
N ALA A 88 11.40 16.94 1.63
CA ALA A 88 11.62 15.59 1.10
C ALA A 88 10.66 15.19 -0.05
N HIS A 89 9.79 16.10 -0.51
CA HIS A 89 8.73 15.77 -1.48
C HIS A 89 9.22 15.12 -2.78
N LEU A 90 10.41 15.50 -3.27
CA LEU A 90 10.99 14.90 -4.49
C LEU A 90 11.39 13.44 -4.26
N PHE A 91 11.89 13.12 -3.07
CA PHE A 91 12.20 11.75 -2.68
C PHE A 91 10.94 10.89 -2.60
N TYR A 92 9.87 11.41 -2.00
CA TYR A 92 8.59 10.72 -1.93
C TYR A 92 8.00 10.43 -3.31
N LYS A 93 8.03 11.44 -4.21
CA LYS A 93 7.57 11.29 -5.60
C LYS A 93 8.35 10.20 -6.33
N ARG A 94 9.69 10.19 -6.18
CA ARG A 94 10.55 9.18 -6.79
C ARG A 94 10.23 7.78 -6.25
N LYS A 95 10.16 7.61 -4.91
CA LYS A 95 9.85 6.32 -4.31
C LYS A 95 8.47 5.81 -4.68
N PHE A 96 7.50 6.69 -4.75
CA PHE A 96 6.16 6.35 -5.21
C PHE A 96 6.13 5.96 -6.69
N ALA A 97 6.83 6.71 -7.53
CA ALA A 97 6.96 6.40 -8.95
C ALA A 97 7.70 5.08 -9.20
N GLU A 98 8.82 4.82 -8.50
CA GLU A 98 9.55 3.54 -8.54
C GLU A 98 8.63 2.35 -8.22
N ARG A 99 7.79 2.49 -7.18
CA ARG A 99 6.85 1.44 -6.78
C ARG A 99 5.80 1.15 -7.87
N TRP A 100 5.25 2.20 -8.49
CA TRP A 100 4.28 2.05 -9.56
C TRP A 100 4.93 1.52 -10.84
N HIS A 101 6.14 1.97 -11.16
CA HIS A 101 6.91 1.47 -12.27
C HIS A 101 7.18 -0.05 -12.15
N ASN A 102 7.59 -0.50 -10.95
CA ASN A 102 7.79 -1.92 -10.67
C ASN A 102 6.50 -2.75 -10.79
N LEU A 103 5.35 -2.14 -10.48
CA LEU A 103 4.05 -2.83 -10.55
C LEU A 103 3.45 -2.84 -11.95
N LEU A 104 3.54 -1.73 -12.68
CA LEU A 104 2.83 -1.51 -13.93
C LEU A 104 3.74 -1.59 -15.17
N SER A 105 5.05 -1.72 -14.98
CA SER A 105 6.06 -1.59 -16.02
C SER A 105 6.08 -0.20 -16.70
N GLU A 106 6.91 -0.03 -17.72
CA GLU A 106 6.95 1.22 -18.46
C GLU A 106 5.71 1.39 -19.34
N PRO A 107 5.07 2.57 -19.32
CA PRO A 107 3.97 2.82 -20.23
C PRO A 107 4.45 2.79 -21.68
N PRO A 108 3.71 2.20 -22.61
CA PRO A 108 4.04 2.16 -24.02
C PRO A 108 4.28 3.56 -24.62
N VAL A 109 5.16 3.66 -25.60
CA VAL A 109 5.51 4.94 -26.23
C VAL A 109 4.36 5.47 -27.10
N SER A 110 3.68 4.57 -27.84
CA SER A 110 2.60 4.97 -28.74
C SER A 110 1.32 5.31 -27.96
N TRP A 111 0.55 6.28 -28.47
CA TRP A 111 -0.73 6.66 -27.84
C TRP A 111 -1.76 5.53 -27.87
N GLN A 112 -1.81 4.77 -28.96
CA GLN A 112 -2.74 3.65 -29.11
C GLN A 112 -2.48 2.57 -28.07
N ASP A 113 -1.21 2.20 -27.91
CA ASP A 113 -0.81 1.17 -26.94
C ASP A 113 -1.00 1.66 -25.50
N ARG A 114 -0.77 2.95 -25.21
CA ARG A 114 -1.09 3.55 -23.91
C ARG A 114 -2.57 3.45 -23.56
N THR A 115 -3.44 3.65 -24.53
CA THR A 115 -4.89 3.54 -24.31
C THR A 115 -5.27 2.10 -23.96
N ALA A 116 -4.72 1.12 -24.65
CA ALA A 116 -4.92 -0.29 -24.34
C ALA A 116 -4.38 -0.64 -22.96
N TRP A 117 -3.15 -0.23 -22.65
CA TRP A 117 -2.52 -0.43 -21.35
C TRP A 117 -3.29 0.20 -20.19
N MET A 118 -3.77 1.43 -20.35
CA MET A 118 -4.63 2.09 -19.36
C MET A 118 -5.96 1.35 -19.17
N LYS A 119 -6.51 0.79 -20.24
CA LYS A 119 -7.73 -0.01 -20.16
C LYS A 119 -7.52 -1.30 -19.38
N GLU A 120 -6.42 -2.00 -19.61
CA GLU A 120 -6.06 -3.19 -18.84
C GLU A 120 -5.95 -2.89 -17.34
N ILE A 121 -5.33 -1.75 -16.96
CA ILE A 121 -5.26 -1.32 -15.57
C ILE A 121 -6.66 -1.00 -15.01
N ALA A 122 -7.50 -0.32 -15.79
CA ALA A 122 -8.84 0.05 -15.37
C ALA A 122 -9.77 -1.17 -15.20
N ASP A 123 -9.59 -2.18 -16.04
CA ASP A 123 -10.36 -3.43 -16.05
C ASP A 123 -9.79 -4.49 -15.09
N ALA A 124 -8.64 -4.20 -14.45
CA ALA A 124 -8.02 -5.13 -13.52
C ALA A 124 -8.96 -5.49 -12.35
N PRO A 125 -8.94 -6.75 -11.91
CA PRO A 125 -9.81 -7.21 -10.82
C PRO A 125 -9.52 -6.44 -9.54
N ARG A 126 -10.58 -5.95 -8.89
CA ARG A 126 -10.45 -5.12 -7.67
C ARG A 126 -10.25 -5.94 -6.41
N THR A 127 -10.58 -7.22 -6.45
CA THR A 127 -10.42 -8.13 -5.31
C THR A 127 -9.75 -9.42 -5.75
N THR A 128 -9.08 -10.08 -4.81
CA THR A 128 -8.50 -11.42 -5.02
C THR A 128 -9.57 -12.43 -5.50
N ARG A 129 -10.81 -12.29 -5.02
CA ARG A 129 -11.92 -13.13 -5.43
C ARG A 129 -12.24 -12.94 -6.91
N ASP A 130 -12.29 -11.70 -7.38
CA ASP A 130 -12.56 -11.39 -8.78
C ASP A 130 -11.40 -11.87 -9.66
N ALA A 131 -10.15 -11.72 -9.20
CA ALA A 131 -8.98 -12.23 -9.89
C ALA A 131 -9.02 -13.76 -10.08
N ILE A 132 -9.44 -14.50 -9.05
CA ILE A 132 -9.60 -15.96 -9.11
C ILE A 132 -10.71 -16.37 -10.08
N VAL A 133 -11.80 -15.59 -10.16
CA VAL A 133 -12.90 -15.84 -11.10
C VAL A 133 -12.45 -15.65 -12.54
N ILE A 134 -11.66 -14.60 -12.80
CA ILE A 134 -11.13 -14.30 -14.14
C ILE A 134 -10.05 -15.30 -14.53
N ASN A 135 -9.15 -15.63 -13.62
CA ASN A 135 -8.06 -16.56 -13.85
C ASN A 135 -7.91 -17.55 -12.69
N PRO A 136 -8.41 -18.79 -12.82
CA PRO A 136 -8.32 -19.82 -11.78
C PRO A 136 -6.90 -20.17 -11.34
N LYS A 137 -5.88 -19.96 -12.20
CA LYS A 137 -4.47 -20.15 -11.84
C LYS A 137 -4.01 -19.23 -10.68
N VAL A 138 -4.66 -18.08 -10.53
CA VAL A 138 -4.38 -17.17 -9.39
C VAL A 138 -4.66 -17.87 -8.05
N LYS A 139 -5.68 -18.72 -7.98
CA LYS A 139 -5.97 -19.50 -6.77
C LYS A 139 -4.85 -20.49 -6.45
N GLU A 140 -4.34 -21.17 -7.46
CA GLU A 140 -3.24 -22.13 -7.33
C GLU A 140 -1.96 -21.43 -6.86
N LEU A 141 -1.62 -20.30 -7.48
CA LEU A 141 -0.49 -19.47 -7.10
C LEU A 141 -0.61 -18.95 -5.64
N LEU A 142 -1.77 -18.48 -5.25
CA LEU A 142 -2.01 -18.03 -3.87
C LEU A 142 -1.88 -19.17 -2.86
N SER A 143 -2.35 -20.37 -3.17
CA SER A 143 -2.20 -21.55 -2.29
C SER A 143 -0.74 -21.99 -2.17
N THR A 144 0.04 -21.91 -3.25
CA THR A 144 1.48 -22.19 -3.22
C THR A 144 2.20 -21.16 -2.34
N LEU A 145 1.88 -19.88 -2.50
CA LEU A 145 2.42 -18.81 -1.65
C LEU A 145 2.07 -18.96 -0.18
N GLU A 146 0.84 -19.35 0.14
CA GLU A 146 0.43 -19.62 1.53
C GLU A 146 1.21 -20.80 2.14
N THR A 147 1.52 -21.83 1.34
CA THR A 147 2.27 -23.00 1.78
C THR A 147 3.74 -22.67 2.00
N ASP A 148 4.38 -22.06 1.03
CA ASP A 148 5.79 -21.62 1.13
C ASP A 148 5.99 -20.60 2.27
N PHE A 149 4.97 -19.79 2.52
CA PHE A 149 4.96 -18.78 3.55
C PHE A 149 4.80 -19.34 4.97
N THR A 150 3.97 -20.37 5.13
CA THR A 150 3.77 -21.06 6.41
C THR A 150 5.00 -21.86 6.81
N GLU A 151 5.73 -22.39 5.86
CA GLU A 151 6.99 -23.10 6.07
C GLU A 151 8.14 -22.15 6.47
N PHE A 152 8.16 -20.94 5.91
CA PHE A 152 9.26 -19.97 6.12
C PHE A 152 9.13 -19.15 7.42
N ILE A 153 7.93 -18.83 7.88
CA ILE A 153 7.68 -17.91 9.02
C ILE A 153 7.48 -18.66 10.33
N GLY A 154 7.29 -19.98 10.30
CA GLY A 154 6.85 -20.67 11.51
C GLY A 154 5.49 -20.10 11.96
N SER A 155 5.13 -20.25 13.21
CA SER A 155 3.81 -19.87 13.74
C SER A 155 3.57 -18.36 13.97
N ASP A 156 4.45 -17.47 13.55
CA ASP A 156 4.33 -16.02 13.79
C ASP A 156 3.76 -15.29 12.55
N LYS A 157 2.48 -14.91 12.64
CA LYS A 157 1.60 -14.49 11.54
C LYS A 157 1.71 -13.01 11.11
N THR A 158 2.79 -12.31 11.32
CA THR A 158 2.92 -10.91 10.89
C THR A 158 3.83 -10.76 9.67
N LEU A 159 3.20 -10.90 8.51
CA LEU A 159 3.81 -10.65 7.20
C LEU A 159 4.12 -9.17 6.99
N SER A 160 5.37 -8.85 6.69
CA SER A 160 5.71 -7.52 6.21
C SER A 160 5.20 -7.34 4.77
N PRO A 161 4.59 -6.19 4.43
CA PRO A 161 4.10 -5.89 3.07
C PRO A 161 5.18 -5.89 1.99
N GLU A 162 6.44 -5.69 2.37
CA GLU A 162 7.58 -5.73 1.45
C GLU A 162 7.88 -7.15 0.95
N LEU A 163 7.72 -8.16 1.82
CA LEU A 163 7.83 -9.55 1.43
C LEU A 163 6.72 -9.95 0.45
N LEU A 164 5.49 -9.49 0.70
CA LEU A 164 4.35 -9.70 -0.22
C LEU A 164 4.58 -9.04 -1.58
N LEU A 165 5.14 -7.83 -1.61
CA LEU A 165 5.46 -7.13 -2.86
C LEU A 165 6.60 -7.79 -3.64
N ASN A 166 7.64 -8.27 -2.96
CA ASN A 166 8.71 -9.05 -3.59
C ASN A 166 8.19 -10.37 -4.18
N GLN A 167 7.25 -11.01 -3.50
CA GLN A 167 6.65 -12.25 -4.00
C GLN A 167 5.65 -12.00 -5.13
N ILE A 168 4.89 -10.91 -5.10
CA ILE A 168 4.06 -10.48 -6.24
C ILE A 168 4.93 -10.20 -7.45
N SER A 169 6.09 -9.55 -7.31
CA SER A 169 7.06 -9.35 -8.38
C SER A 169 7.65 -10.65 -8.93
N GLN A 170 7.88 -11.64 -8.06
CA GLN A 170 8.29 -12.99 -8.51
C GLN A 170 7.15 -13.71 -9.23
N LEU A 171 5.90 -13.54 -8.80
CA LEU A 171 4.72 -14.09 -9.49
C LEU A 171 4.49 -13.47 -10.86
N GLU A 172 4.71 -12.17 -11.01
CA GLU A 172 4.65 -11.49 -12.31
C GLU A 172 5.72 -12.04 -13.26
N THR A 173 6.92 -12.32 -12.76
CA THR A 173 7.99 -12.93 -13.53
C THR A 173 7.59 -14.33 -13.99
N ILE A 174 6.97 -15.13 -13.13
CA ILE A 174 6.49 -16.49 -13.47
C ILE A 174 5.32 -16.44 -14.46
N LEU A 175 4.39 -15.49 -14.31
CA LEU A 175 3.24 -15.32 -15.22
C LEU A 175 3.68 -14.84 -16.61
N ASN A 176 4.68 -13.97 -16.69
CA ASN A 176 5.25 -13.51 -17.97
C ASN A 176 6.09 -14.57 -18.70
N TYR A 177 6.63 -15.55 -17.99
CA TYR A 177 7.33 -16.70 -18.60
C TYR A 177 6.39 -17.82 -19.04
N SER A 178 5.11 -17.77 -18.70
CA SER A 178 4.11 -18.82 -19.02
C SER A 178 3.13 -18.42 -20.13
N MET A 179 3.32 -17.28 -20.76
CA MET A 179 2.66 -16.87 -22.02
C MET A 179 3.62 -16.94 -23.19
#